data_8e36b2a6874ef02109499072f93bb898
#
_entry.id   8e36b2a6874ef02109499072f93bb898
#
_cell.length_a   1.000
_cell.length_b   1.000
_cell.length_c   1.000
_cell.angle_alpha   90.00
_cell.angle_beta   90.00
_cell.angle_gamma   90.00
#
_symmetry.space_group_name_H-M   'P 1'
#
loop_
_entity.id
_entity.type
_entity.pdbx_description
1 polymer ?
#
loop_
_entity_poly.entity_id
_entity_poly.type
_entity_poly.pdbx_seq_one_letter_code
_entity_poly.pdbx_strand_id
1 'polypeptide(L)'
;MARLCQPCGKYVRPLFLYMKHPFLLVWLTLIVLCGCTSSGKQKKHVIGLSQCMLDDAWRQAMINDMRIEASNYDDVEIIIKDAQNNNETQIQQIRDLIRQKVDVLIISPYQSEPITAVAEEAYRAGIPTIITDRKVNTDQYTSFVGANNYEIGLAAGNYAANYLPPNAIILEIWGLTQTSPAQERHKGFVDALREREDLSFRKIEGQWLVDTARMELRKLEHPEQIDFVYAHNDMMAIAAREYFMAWDSIRGRELRIIGVDAVAGAGLEAVEDGRINASFLYPTGGEQVIRTAMRIIQGEPVDKFIPLRTAPVDHQSARTLLLQADQLQKYRQRIEAQRSRIDGLSDRFYFLRNSLGVISLLMIGFIALSIYAFYINRKMRQANRKLISLNAE
;
A
#
# COMPACT_ATOMS: atom_id res chain seq x y z
N MET A 1 -70.89 -55.39 53.45
CA MET A 1 -71.27 -54.29 54.37
C MET A 1 -70.18 -53.22 54.25
N ALA A 2 -70.45 -52.20 53.53
CA ALA A 2 -70.85 -50.87 54.00
C ALA A 2 -69.76 -50.22 54.86
N ARG A 3 -69.22 -49.06 54.61
CA ARG A 3 -69.58 -47.75 54.19
C ARG A 3 -68.23 -46.93 54.02
N LEU A 4 -68.03 -46.17 52.96
CA LEU A 4 -68.13 -44.72 52.86
C LEU A 4 -67.30 -43.90 53.88
N CYS A 5 -66.28 -43.19 53.36
CA CYS A 5 -66.23 -41.74 53.50
C CYS A 5 -65.27 -41.13 52.50
N GLN A 6 -65.80 -40.34 51.60
CA GLN A 6 -65.20 -39.31 50.80
C GLN A 6 -64.96 -38.04 51.64
N PRO A 7 -64.47 -36.91 51.07
CA PRO A 7 -63.11 -36.54 50.63
C PRO A 7 -62.68 -35.21 51.27
N CYS A 8 -61.44 -34.92 51.25
CA CYS A 8 -61.04 -33.52 51.38
C CYS A 8 -60.03 -33.18 50.33
N GLY A 9 -60.58 -32.90 49.17
CA GLY A 9 -59.85 -32.30 48.15
C GLY A 9 -59.93 -30.79 48.20
N LYS A 10 -59.03 -30.16 47.53
CA LYS A 10 -58.93 -28.76 47.09
C LYS A 10 -58.23 -27.80 48.07
N TYR A 11 -57.04 -27.48 47.75
CA TYR A 11 -56.48 -26.17 47.44
C TYR A 11 -54.98 -26.17 47.54
N VAL A 12 -54.34 -26.84 46.59
CA VAL A 12 -52.93 -26.54 46.25
C VAL A 12 -52.81 -26.47 44.73
N ARG A 13 -53.26 -25.40 44.19
CA ARG A 13 -52.88 -24.80 42.89
C ARG A 13 -53.53 -23.39 42.82
N PRO A 14 -52.89 -22.32 42.38
CA PRO A 14 -51.75 -22.16 41.49
C PRO A 14 -50.76 -21.10 41.99
N LEU A 15 -49.69 -21.45 42.62
CA LEU A 15 -48.62 -20.47 42.93
C LEU A 15 -47.46 -20.54 41.91
N PHE A 16 -47.43 -21.61 41.11
CA PHE A 16 -46.30 -21.81 40.16
C PHE A 16 -46.49 -21.28 38.74
N LEU A 17 -47.72 -20.89 38.36
CA LEU A 17 -47.96 -20.41 36.99
C LEU A 17 -47.70 -18.90 36.81
N TYR A 18 -47.60 -18.12 37.87
CA TYR A 18 -47.38 -16.65 37.76
C TYR A 18 -45.90 -16.26 37.82
N MET A 19 -45.00 -17.17 38.16
CA MET A 19 -43.54 -16.89 38.25
C MET A 19 -42.78 -17.14 36.97
N LYS A 20 -43.38 -17.76 35.95
CA LYS A 20 -42.64 -18.14 34.72
C LYS A 20 -42.53 -17.05 33.68
N HIS A 21 -43.42 -16.07 33.67
CA HIS A 21 -43.47 -15.09 32.60
C HIS A 21 -42.48 -13.92 32.71
N PRO A 22 -42.22 -13.31 33.88
CA PRO A 22 -41.27 -12.21 33.95
C PRO A 22 -39.80 -12.66 33.68
N PHE A 23 -39.43 -13.86 34.12
CA PHE A 23 -38.08 -14.41 33.80
C PHE A 23 -37.92 -14.73 32.34
N LEU A 24 -38.95 -15.20 31.65
CA LEU A 24 -38.92 -15.46 30.20
C LEU A 24 -38.78 -14.17 29.40
N LEU A 25 -39.47 -13.09 29.81
CA LEU A 25 -39.36 -11.76 29.19
C LEU A 25 -37.94 -11.16 29.36
N VAL A 26 -37.34 -11.30 30.54
CA VAL A 26 -35.95 -10.84 30.80
C VAL A 26 -34.95 -11.67 29.99
N TRP A 27 -35.18 -12.97 29.87
CA TRP A 27 -34.33 -13.83 29.01
C TRP A 27 -34.48 -13.52 27.52
N LEU A 28 -35.69 -13.23 27.04
CA LEU A 28 -35.94 -12.86 25.64
C LEU A 28 -35.31 -11.50 25.30
N THR A 29 -35.37 -10.52 26.23
CA THR A 29 -34.71 -9.24 26.04
C THR A 29 -33.19 -9.34 26.09
N LEU A 30 -32.61 -10.20 26.91
CA LEU A 30 -31.17 -10.51 26.93
C LEU A 30 -30.71 -11.18 25.62
N ILE A 31 -31.50 -12.09 25.06
CA ILE A 31 -31.18 -12.77 23.76
C ILE A 31 -31.25 -11.78 22.60
N VAL A 32 -32.24 -10.88 22.58
CA VAL A 32 -32.35 -9.84 21.53
C VAL A 32 -31.22 -8.81 21.62
N LEU A 33 -30.70 -8.51 22.82
CA LEU A 33 -29.57 -7.58 23.02
C LEU A 33 -28.24 -8.21 22.73
N CYS A 34 -28.06 -9.53 22.92
CA CYS A 34 -26.85 -10.26 22.50
C CYS A 34 -26.78 -10.55 21.00
N GLY A 35 -27.91 -10.46 20.28
CA GLY A 35 -27.98 -10.76 18.84
C GLY A 35 -27.44 -9.68 17.90
N CYS A 36 -27.09 -8.50 18.41
CA CYS A 36 -26.67 -7.36 17.56
C CYS A 36 -25.17 -7.08 17.50
N THR A 37 -24.30 -8.01 17.88
CA THR A 37 -22.85 -7.82 17.79
C THR A 37 -22.13 -8.89 16.96
N SER A 38 -22.80 -9.43 15.95
CA SER A 38 -22.09 -10.13 14.88
C SER A 38 -21.75 -9.09 13.79
N SER A 39 -20.76 -8.26 14.05
CA SER A 39 -19.93 -7.72 12.98
C SER A 39 -19.19 -8.93 12.41
N GLY A 40 -19.79 -9.60 11.43
CA GLY A 40 -19.08 -10.60 10.64
C GLY A 40 -17.78 -9.96 10.19
N LYS A 41 -16.64 -10.54 10.56
CA LYS A 41 -15.36 -10.15 9.97
C LYS A 41 -15.54 -10.24 8.45
N GLN A 42 -15.70 -9.09 7.81
CA GLN A 42 -15.75 -9.02 6.36
C GLN A 42 -14.47 -9.70 5.88
N LYS A 43 -14.57 -10.68 4.98
CA LYS A 43 -13.41 -11.39 4.45
C LYS A 43 -12.53 -10.34 3.78
N LYS A 44 -11.34 -10.12 4.31
CA LYS A 44 -10.39 -9.19 3.71
C LYS A 44 -9.82 -9.81 2.45
N HIS A 45 -9.77 -9.03 1.40
CA HIS A 45 -9.00 -9.36 0.21
C HIS A 45 -7.51 -9.18 0.49
N VAL A 46 -6.71 -10.13 0.05
CA VAL A 46 -5.26 -10.13 0.28
C VAL A 46 -4.52 -9.86 -1.02
N ILE A 47 -3.81 -8.75 -1.06
CA ILE A 47 -2.90 -8.40 -2.16
C ILE A 47 -1.48 -8.76 -1.72
N GLY A 48 -0.83 -9.68 -2.42
CA GLY A 48 0.57 -10.02 -2.19
C GLY A 48 1.49 -9.18 -3.07
N LEU A 49 2.49 -8.52 -2.51
CA LEU A 49 3.55 -7.82 -3.25
C LEU A 49 4.90 -8.47 -2.99
N SER A 50 5.55 -8.92 -4.05
CA SER A 50 6.96 -9.31 -4.04
C SER A 50 7.78 -8.20 -4.71
N GLN A 51 8.51 -7.44 -3.91
CA GLN A 51 9.35 -6.33 -4.32
C GLN A 51 10.81 -6.77 -4.36
N CYS A 52 11.55 -6.40 -5.42
CA CYS A 52 12.94 -6.79 -5.57
C CYS A 52 13.84 -6.25 -4.44
N MET A 53 13.58 -5.05 -3.95
CA MET A 53 14.25 -4.39 -2.82
C MET A 53 13.40 -3.25 -2.29
N LEU A 54 13.70 -2.75 -1.08
CA LEU A 54 13.02 -1.61 -0.46
C LEU A 54 13.95 -0.44 -0.11
N ASP A 55 15.25 -0.54 -0.39
CA ASP A 55 16.26 0.37 0.17
C ASP A 55 16.40 1.70 -0.60
N ASP A 56 15.82 1.85 -1.81
CA ASP A 56 15.91 3.10 -2.55
C ASP A 56 14.70 4.02 -2.39
N ALA A 57 14.91 5.34 -2.56
CA ALA A 57 13.90 6.36 -2.38
C ALA A 57 12.71 6.20 -3.35
N TRP A 58 12.97 5.77 -4.59
CA TRP A 58 11.92 5.57 -5.58
C TRP A 58 10.96 4.43 -5.18
N ARG A 59 11.51 3.30 -4.69
CA ARG A 59 10.70 2.16 -4.22
C ARG A 59 9.96 2.46 -2.93
N GLN A 60 10.58 3.21 -2.02
CA GLN A 60 9.89 3.69 -0.83
C GLN A 60 8.70 4.57 -1.18
N ALA A 61 8.86 5.48 -2.16
CA ALA A 61 7.77 6.30 -2.67
C ALA A 61 6.66 5.43 -3.28
N MET A 62 7.01 4.42 -4.10
CA MET A 62 6.07 3.46 -4.68
C MET A 62 5.25 2.72 -3.62
N ILE A 63 5.92 2.16 -2.60
CA ILE A 63 5.25 1.46 -1.49
C ILE A 63 4.34 2.40 -0.70
N ASN A 64 4.79 3.63 -0.47
CA ASN A 64 3.98 4.64 0.21
C ASN A 64 2.71 4.97 -0.58
N ASP A 65 2.82 5.17 -1.89
CA ASP A 65 1.67 5.41 -2.78
C ASP A 65 0.71 4.21 -2.77
N MET A 66 1.23 2.96 -2.79
CA MET A 66 0.43 1.74 -2.66
C MET A 66 -0.34 1.70 -1.33
N ARG A 67 0.32 2.00 -0.21
CA ARG A 67 -0.32 2.01 1.12
C ARG A 67 -1.40 3.07 1.23
N ILE A 68 -1.15 4.27 0.69
CA ILE A 68 -2.11 5.35 0.70
C ILE A 68 -3.34 4.96 -0.13
N GLU A 69 -3.16 4.44 -1.33
CA GLU A 69 -4.29 4.03 -2.16
C GLU A 69 -5.07 2.87 -1.51
N ALA A 70 -4.38 1.88 -0.96
CA ALA A 70 -5.02 0.77 -0.26
C ALA A 70 -5.82 1.20 0.97
N SER A 71 -5.42 2.28 1.64
CA SER A 71 -6.16 2.82 2.79
C SER A 71 -7.55 3.38 2.44
N ASN A 72 -7.89 3.49 1.16
CA ASN A 72 -9.23 3.85 0.70
C ASN A 72 -10.21 2.66 0.69
N TYR A 73 -9.73 1.45 0.98
CA TYR A 73 -10.49 0.20 0.94
C TYR A 73 -10.42 -0.50 2.30
N ASP A 74 -11.55 -0.58 3.02
CA ASP A 74 -11.59 -1.13 4.40
C ASP A 74 -11.39 -2.65 4.46
N ASP A 75 -11.60 -3.34 3.34
CA ASP A 75 -11.59 -4.80 3.19
C ASP A 75 -10.33 -5.34 2.51
N VAL A 76 -9.25 -4.55 2.45
CA VAL A 76 -7.99 -4.93 1.80
C VAL A 76 -6.84 -5.03 2.81
N GLU A 77 -6.01 -6.03 2.60
CA GLU A 77 -4.74 -6.20 3.30
C GLU A 77 -3.61 -6.39 2.28
N ILE A 78 -2.49 -5.69 2.45
CA ILE A 78 -1.30 -5.84 1.59
C ILE A 78 -0.21 -6.57 2.37
N ILE A 79 0.26 -7.70 1.82
CA ILE A 79 1.44 -8.42 2.29
C ILE A 79 2.62 -8.02 1.42
N ILE A 80 3.59 -7.31 2.00
CA ILE A 80 4.80 -6.85 1.29
C ILE A 80 5.96 -7.77 1.65
N LYS A 81 6.64 -8.30 0.63
CA LYS A 81 7.86 -9.10 0.74
C LYS A 81 9.01 -8.37 0.07
N ASP A 82 10.14 -8.27 0.77
CA ASP A 82 11.39 -7.68 0.29
C ASP A 82 12.36 -8.79 -0.11
N ALA A 83 12.73 -8.84 -1.38
CA ALA A 83 13.64 -9.85 -1.89
C ALA A 83 15.12 -9.49 -1.69
N GLN A 84 15.43 -8.28 -1.23
CA GLN A 84 16.79 -7.82 -0.92
C GLN A 84 17.79 -8.04 -2.08
N ASN A 85 17.36 -7.76 -3.30
CA ASN A 85 18.13 -7.95 -4.54
C ASN A 85 18.62 -9.41 -4.76
N ASN A 86 17.80 -10.39 -4.37
CA ASN A 86 18.13 -11.79 -4.52
C ASN A 86 17.02 -12.55 -5.24
N ASN A 87 17.32 -13.18 -6.37
CA ASN A 87 16.37 -13.91 -7.21
C ASN A 87 15.79 -15.12 -6.48
N GLU A 88 16.62 -15.91 -5.78
CA GLU A 88 16.17 -17.12 -5.08
C GLU A 88 15.19 -16.74 -3.96
N THR A 89 15.51 -15.68 -3.20
CA THR A 89 14.63 -15.14 -2.17
C THR A 89 13.31 -14.68 -2.79
N GLN A 90 13.36 -13.96 -3.92
CA GLN A 90 12.15 -13.49 -4.59
C GLN A 90 11.28 -14.64 -5.09
N ILE A 91 11.88 -15.65 -5.71
CA ILE A 91 11.19 -16.86 -6.17
C ILE A 91 10.47 -17.56 -5.00
N GLN A 92 11.15 -17.74 -3.86
CA GLN A 92 10.54 -18.36 -2.69
C GLN A 92 9.38 -17.52 -2.13
N GLN A 93 9.53 -16.21 -2.06
CA GLN A 93 8.49 -15.29 -1.61
C GLN A 93 7.26 -15.32 -2.52
N ILE A 94 7.44 -15.35 -3.83
CA ILE A 94 6.33 -15.47 -4.80
C ILE A 94 5.61 -16.80 -4.59
N ARG A 95 6.33 -17.92 -4.46
CA ARG A 95 5.73 -19.23 -4.16
C ARG A 95 5.00 -19.26 -2.83
N ASP A 96 5.50 -18.54 -1.80
CA ASP A 96 4.81 -18.40 -0.52
C ASP A 96 3.47 -17.68 -0.69
N LEU A 97 3.43 -16.60 -1.47
CA LEU A 97 2.20 -15.86 -1.77
C LEU A 97 1.22 -16.72 -2.59
N ILE A 98 1.72 -17.53 -3.53
CA ILE A 98 0.90 -18.50 -4.27
C ILE A 98 0.26 -19.52 -3.31
N ARG A 99 1.05 -20.08 -2.36
CA ARG A 99 0.52 -21.04 -1.35
C ARG A 99 -0.50 -20.40 -0.42
N GLN A 100 -0.35 -19.12 -0.10
CA GLN A 100 -1.31 -18.36 0.70
C GLN A 100 -2.60 -18.04 -0.07
N LYS A 101 -2.63 -18.28 -1.40
CA LYS A 101 -3.77 -18.00 -2.27
C LYS A 101 -4.23 -16.54 -2.16
N VAL A 102 -3.29 -15.61 -2.31
CA VAL A 102 -3.61 -14.17 -2.37
C VAL A 102 -4.59 -13.90 -3.50
N ASP A 103 -5.49 -12.92 -3.33
CA ASP A 103 -6.50 -12.58 -4.34
C ASP A 103 -5.88 -11.92 -5.59
N VAL A 104 -4.79 -11.17 -5.41
CA VAL A 104 -3.96 -10.60 -6.48
C VAL A 104 -2.49 -10.66 -6.06
N LEU A 105 -1.62 -11.05 -6.99
CA LEU A 105 -0.18 -11.01 -6.82
C LEU A 105 0.45 -9.89 -7.64
N ILE A 106 1.24 -9.04 -6.99
CA ILE A 106 2.03 -7.99 -7.62
C ILE A 106 3.50 -8.39 -7.56
N ILE A 107 4.21 -8.31 -8.69
CA ILE A 107 5.62 -8.64 -8.79
C ILE A 107 6.37 -7.45 -9.41
N SER A 108 7.36 -6.91 -8.68
CA SER A 108 8.39 -6.02 -9.22
C SER A 108 9.69 -6.82 -9.30
N PRO A 109 10.07 -7.37 -10.48
CA PRO A 109 11.13 -8.34 -10.60
C PRO A 109 12.52 -7.77 -10.28
N TYR A 110 13.37 -8.55 -9.61
CA TYR A 110 14.78 -8.17 -9.47
C TYR A 110 15.51 -8.27 -10.82
N GLN A 111 15.41 -9.42 -11.48
CA GLN A 111 15.90 -9.62 -12.84
C GLN A 111 14.81 -10.26 -13.70
N SER A 112 14.75 -9.90 -14.98
CA SER A 112 13.68 -10.36 -15.86
C SER A 112 13.65 -11.89 -16.02
N GLU A 113 14.78 -12.49 -16.41
CA GLU A 113 14.88 -13.91 -16.76
C GLU A 113 14.59 -14.84 -15.56
N PRO A 114 15.25 -14.72 -14.39
CA PRO A 114 15.04 -15.64 -13.28
C PRO A 114 13.61 -15.62 -12.71
N ILE A 115 12.93 -14.46 -12.79
CA ILE A 115 11.58 -14.30 -12.20
C ILE A 115 10.48 -14.71 -13.19
N THR A 116 10.80 -14.86 -14.48
CA THR A 116 9.81 -15.21 -15.51
C THR A 116 9.06 -16.50 -15.16
N ALA A 117 9.79 -17.58 -14.87
CA ALA A 117 9.16 -18.89 -14.64
C ALA A 117 8.19 -18.89 -13.44
N VAL A 118 8.54 -18.23 -12.33
CA VAL A 118 7.68 -18.17 -11.14
C VAL A 118 6.49 -17.21 -11.32
N ALA A 119 6.63 -16.17 -12.14
CA ALA A 119 5.50 -15.32 -12.52
C ALA A 119 4.47 -16.10 -13.35
N GLU A 120 4.93 -16.93 -14.30
CA GLU A 120 4.07 -17.85 -15.04
C GLU A 120 3.42 -18.92 -14.14
N GLU A 121 4.17 -19.44 -13.14
CA GLU A 121 3.64 -20.38 -12.14
C GLU A 121 2.41 -19.76 -11.43
N ALA A 122 2.52 -18.50 -10.99
CA ALA A 122 1.42 -17.78 -10.34
C ALA A 122 0.20 -17.61 -11.28
N TYR A 123 0.46 -17.18 -12.52
CA TYR A 123 -0.60 -16.98 -13.51
C TYR A 123 -1.33 -18.28 -13.85
N ARG A 124 -0.59 -19.39 -14.07
CA ARG A 124 -1.16 -20.72 -14.32
C ARG A 124 -1.90 -21.30 -13.12
N ALA A 125 -1.53 -20.90 -11.89
CA ALA A 125 -2.27 -21.27 -10.68
C ALA A 125 -3.61 -20.50 -10.55
N GLY A 126 -3.95 -19.64 -11.51
CA GLY A 126 -5.19 -18.88 -11.53
C GLY A 126 -5.16 -17.63 -10.64
N ILE A 127 -3.98 -17.20 -10.15
CA ILE A 127 -3.83 -15.98 -9.37
C ILE A 127 -3.62 -14.82 -10.33
N PRO A 128 -4.51 -13.82 -10.35
CA PRO A 128 -4.28 -12.61 -11.14
C PRO A 128 -2.94 -11.97 -10.77
N THR A 129 -2.07 -11.81 -11.76
CA THR A 129 -0.69 -11.37 -11.56
C THR A 129 -0.45 -10.03 -12.25
N ILE A 130 -0.07 -9.02 -11.49
CA ILE A 130 0.33 -7.71 -11.99
C ILE A 130 1.87 -7.64 -11.95
N ILE A 131 2.47 -7.39 -13.09
CA ILE A 131 3.90 -7.07 -13.18
C ILE A 131 4.05 -5.55 -13.15
N THR A 132 5.03 -5.03 -12.42
CA THR A 132 5.24 -3.58 -12.32
C THR A 132 6.71 -3.20 -12.33
N ASP A 133 7.02 -1.95 -12.72
CA ASP A 133 8.37 -1.39 -12.83
C ASP A 133 9.21 -2.11 -13.91
N ARG A 134 9.63 -3.32 -13.65
CA ARG A 134 10.45 -4.15 -14.53
C ARG A 134 9.61 -5.25 -15.18
N LYS A 135 9.92 -5.57 -16.43
CA LYS A 135 9.23 -6.64 -17.19
C LYS A 135 9.83 -8.01 -16.87
N VAL A 136 9.03 -9.04 -17.04
CA VAL A 136 9.45 -10.45 -17.20
C VAL A 136 9.48 -10.81 -18.67
N ASN A 137 10.10 -11.95 -19.04
CA ASN A 137 10.25 -12.39 -20.43
C ASN A 137 9.09 -13.29 -20.91
N THR A 138 7.89 -12.94 -20.49
CA THR A 138 6.65 -13.65 -20.87
C THR A 138 5.48 -12.66 -20.92
N ASP A 139 4.41 -13.04 -21.58
CA ASP A 139 3.12 -12.33 -21.55
C ASP A 139 2.07 -13.04 -20.66
N GLN A 140 2.45 -14.14 -19.97
CA GLN A 140 1.59 -14.86 -19.04
C GLN A 140 1.51 -14.12 -17.70
N TYR A 141 0.78 -13.01 -17.68
CA TYR A 141 0.38 -12.23 -16.52
C TYR A 141 -0.92 -11.50 -16.83
N THR A 142 -1.61 -10.95 -15.84
CA THR A 142 -2.88 -10.24 -16.04
C THR A 142 -2.66 -8.86 -16.62
N SER A 143 -1.77 -8.06 -16.01
CA SER A 143 -1.49 -6.68 -16.42
C SER A 143 -0.04 -6.30 -16.14
N PHE A 144 0.52 -5.41 -16.94
CA PHE A 144 1.78 -4.72 -16.65
C PHE A 144 1.49 -3.23 -16.42
N VAL A 145 1.95 -2.71 -15.28
CA VAL A 145 1.86 -1.28 -14.93
C VAL A 145 3.27 -0.70 -14.88
N GLY A 146 3.61 0.21 -15.79
CA GLY A 146 4.94 0.80 -15.84
C GLY A 146 5.10 1.82 -16.96
N ALA A 147 6.17 2.62 -16.91
CA ALA A 147 6.51 3.55 -17.97
C ALA A 147 7.21 2.85 -19.15
N ASN A 148 7.19 3.50 -20.30
CA ASN A 148 7.94 3.06 -21.47
C ASN A 148 9.41 3.52 -21.35
N ASN A 149 10.28 2.63 -20.91
CA ASN A 149 11.69 2.95 -20.69
C ASN A 149 12.45 3.25 -21.99
N TYR A 150 12.00 2.71 -23.13
CA TYR A 150 12.54 3.08 -24.43
C TYR A 150 12.25 4.54 -24.77
N GLU A 151 11.01 5.03 -24.53
CA GLU A 151 10.67 6.45 -24.72
C GLU A 151 11.45 7.37 -23.79
N ILE A 152 11.74 6.94 -22.56
CA ILE A 152 12.59 7.69 -21.62
C ILE A 152 14.01 7.81 -22.18
N GLY A 153 14.58 6.71 -22.63
CA GLY A 153 15.89 6.72 -23.28
C GLY A 153 15.93 7.61 -24.52
N LEU A 154 14.90 7.50 -25.37
CA LEU A 154 14.75 8.34 -26.57
C LEU A 154 14.70 9.84 -26.23
N ALA A 155 13.93 10.21 -25.20
CA ALA A 155 13.83 11.58 -24.72
C ALA A 155 15.16 12.09 -24.15
N ALA A 156 15.88 11.25 -23.39
CA ALA A 156 17.20 11.56 -22.86
C ALA A 156 18.25 11.76 -23.97
N GLY A 157 18.24 10.92 -25.00
CA GLY A 157 19.12 11.07 -26.17
C GLY A 157 18.79 12.31 -26.98
N ASN A 158 17.53 12.61 -27.22
CA ASN A 158 17.10 13.84 -27.88
C ASN A 158 17.51 15.10 -27.09
N TYR A 159 17.43 15.05 -25.75
CA TYR A 159 17.96 16.12 -24.91
C TYR A 159 19.47 16.26 -25.08
N ALA A 160 20.21 15.15 -25.00
CA ALA A 160 21.67 15.14 -25.13
C ALA A 160 22.13 15.71 -26.48
N ALA A 161 21.43 15.35 -27.56
CA ALA A 161 21.77 15.82 -28.93
C ALA A 161 21.90 17.34 -29.05
N ASN A 162 21.16 18.12 -28.24
CA ASN A 162 21.22 19.59 -28.26
C ASN A 162 22.51 20.16 -27.60
N TYR A 163 23.28 19.34 -26.89
CA TYR A 163 24.42 19.80 -26.09
C TYR A 163 25.73 19.09 -26.41
N LEU A 164 25.69 18.04 -27.21
CA LEU A 164 26.87 17.24 -27.55
C LEU A 164 27.75 17.94 -28.60
N PRO A 165 29.02 18.25 -28.28
CA PRO A 165 29.96 18.74 -29.28
C PRO A 165 30.30 17.68 -30.33
N PRO A 166 30.93 18.05 -31.44
CA PRO A 166 31.51 17.07 -32.36
C PRO A 166 32.53 16.14 -31.67
N ASN A 167 32.52 14.85 -32.04
CA ASN A 167 33.38 13.81 -31.48
C ASN A 167 33.24 13.64 -29.95
N ALA A 168 32.07 13.90 -29.39
CA ALA A 168 31.83 13.83 -27.94
C ALA A 168 31.97 12.42 -27.40
N ILE A 169 32.54 12.34 -26.19
CA ILE A 169 32.60 11.09 -25.40
C ILE A 169 31.50 11.13 -24.33
N ILE A 170 30.56 10.21 -24.42
CA ILE A 170 29.42 10.06 -23.52
C ILE A 170 29.74 8.94 -22.53
N LEU A 171 29.61 9.26 -21.22
CA LEU A 171 29.61 8.24 -20.18
C LEU A 171 28.16 7.86 -19.89
N GLU A 172 27.83 6.59 -20.09
CA GLU A 172 26.55 6.00 -19.73
C GLU A 172 26.69 5.18 -18.46
N ILE A 173 26.00 5.58 -17.39
CA ILE A 173 25.97 4.88 -16.10
C ILE A 173 24.72 4.01 -16.05
N TRP A 174 24.91 2.74 -16.29
CA TRP A 174 23.84 1.77 -16.40
C TRP A 174 23.27 1.38 -15.05
N GLY A 175 21.98 1.12 -15.03
CA GLY A 175 21.37 0.30 -13.99
C GLY A 175 21.84 -1.15 -14.07
N LEU A 176 21.14 -2.06 -13.40
CA LEU A 176 21.45 -3.50 -13.50
C LEU A 176 21.12 -4.00 -14.91
N THR A 177 22.14 -4.46 -15.64
CA THR A 177 22.04 -4.83 -17.06
C THR A 177 20.98 -5.88 -17.36
N GLN A 178 20.69 -6.81 -16.42
CA GLN A 178 19.69 -7.87 -16.56
C GLN A 178 18.25 -7.39 -16.33
N THR A 179 18.01 -6.09 -16.31
CA THR A 179 16.68 -5.51 -16.14
C THR A 179 16.19 -4.82 -17.39
N SER A 180 14.88 -4.94 -17.67
CA SER A 180 14.26 -4.29 -18.82
C SER A 180 14.45 -2.77 -18.86
N PRO A 181 14.37 -2.01 -17.73
CA PRO A 181 14.59 -0.57 -17.77
C PRO A 181 16.00 -0.19 -18.23
N ALA A 182 17.04 -0.92 -17.80
CA ALA A 182 18.41 -0.61 -18.21
C ALA A 182 18.62 -0.82 -19.71
N GLN A 183 18.13 -1.94 -20.25
CA GLN A 183 18.24 -2.27 -21.67
C GLN A 183 17.42 -1.32 -22.54
N GLU A 184 16.17 -1.03 -22.15
CA GLU A 184 15.28 -0.18 -22.92
C GLU A 184 15.73 1.29 -22.90
N ARG A 185 16.20 1.82 -21.74
CA ARG A 185 16.77 3.18 -21.63
C ARG A 185 17.99 3.35 -22.52
N HIS A 186 18.91 2.38 -22.47
CA HIS A 186 20.07 2.38 -23.37
C HIS A 186 19.66 2.38 -24.84
N LYS A 187 18.78 1.43 -25.22
CA LYS A 187 18.35 1.32 -26.61
C LYS A 187 17.73 2.62 -27.13
N GLY A 188 16.82 3.21 -26.36
CA GLY A 188 16.19 4.49 -26.74
C GLY A 188 17.22 5.62 -26.85
N PHE A 189 18.18 5.70 -25.92
CA PHE A 189 19.21 6.73 -25.92
C PHE A 189 20.12 6.64 -27.15
N VAL A 190 20.60 5.45 -27.49
CA VAL A 190 21.44 5.23 -28.67
C VAL A 190 20.62 5.46 -29.97
N ASP A 191 19.38 4.98 -30.02
CA ASP A 191 18.52 5.17 -31.22
C ASP A 191 18.25 6.67 -31.48
N ALA A 192 18.14 7.52 -30.44
CA ALA A 192 18.01 8.97 -30.59
C ALA A 192 19.26 9.64 -31.19
N LEU A 193 20.43 9.06 -30.96
CA LEU A 193 21.73 9.60 -31.38
C LEU A 193 22.32 8.89 -32.62
N ARG A 194 21.58 7.98 -33.23
CA ARG A 194 22.06 7.12 -34.31
C ARG A 194 22.65 7.84 -35.54
N GLU A 195 22.19 9.09 -35.77
CA GLU A 195 22.67 9.91 -36.89
C GLU A 195 24.03 10.58 -36.59
N ARG A 196 24.50 10.50 -35.36
CA ARG A 196 25.74 11.06 -34.85
C ARG A 196 26.82 9.96 -34.79
N GLU A 197 27.39 9.57 -35.97
CA GLU A 197 28.42 8.54 -36.07
C GLU A 197 29.75 8.98 -35.43
N ASP A 198 29.92 10.26 -35.14
CA ASP A 198 31.10 10.83 -34.50
C ASP A 198 31.14 10.62 -32.97
N LEU A 199 30.10 10.09 -32.34
CA LEU A 199 30.02 9.93 -30.90
C LEU A 199 30.74 8.65 -30.43
N SER A 200 31.34 8.73 -29.25
CA SER A 200 31.91 7.59 -28.54
C SER A 200 31.19 7.35 -27.22
N PHE A 201 30.93 6.09 -26.89
CA PHE A 201 30.25 5.70 -25.66
C PHE A 201 31.21 4.94 -24.73
N ARG A 202 31.22 5.35 -23.46
CA ARG A 202 31.82 4.61 -22.35
C ARG A 202 30.74 4.15 -21.42
N LYS A 203 30.80 2.87 -21.00
CA LYS A 203 29.83 2.26 -20.12
C LYS A 203 30.42 1.94 -18.76
N ILE A 204 29.73 2.25 -17.67
CA ILE A 204 29.96 1.68 -16.35
C ILE A 204 28.64 1.15 -15.78
N GLU A 205 28.69 0.15 -14.88
CA GLU A 205 27.51 -0.42 -14.24
C GLU A 205 27.35 0.06 -12.80
N GLY A 206 26.44 1.00 -12.57
CA GLY A 206 26.10 1.49 -11.24
C GLY A 206 25.03 0.65 -10.52
N GLN A 207 24.38 -0.30 -11.24
CA GLN A 207 23.40 -1.26 -10.69
C GLN A 207 22.25 -0.61 -9.91
N TRP A 208 21.87 0.62 -10.25
CA TRP A 208 20.88 1.47 -9.56
C TRP A 208 21.37 2.05 -8.22
N LEU A 209 22.58 1.71 -7.77
CA LEU A 209 23.11 2.01 -6.44
C LEU A 209 24.17 3.12 -6.48
N VAL A 210 24.06 4.08 -5.56
CA VAL A 210 24.99 5.21 -5.43
C VAL A 210 26.43 4.73 -5.19
N ASP A 211 26.60 3.79 -4.23
CA ASP A 211 27.93 3.34 -3.84
C ASP A 211 28.61 2.51 -4.93
N THR A 212 27.84 1.70 -5.67
CA THR A 212 28.34 0.97 -6.83
C THR A 212 28.77 1.96 -7.93
N ALA A 213 27.94 2.96 -8.23
CA ALA A 213 28.30 3.99 -9.19
C ALA A 213 29.58 4.75 -8.77
N ARG A 214 29.70 5.13 -7.49
CA ARG A 214 30.93 5.75 -6.96
C ARG A 214 32.17 4.87 -7.10
N MET A 215 32.05 3.57 -6.85
CA MET A 215 33.16 2.63 -7.02
C MET A 215 33.59 2.52 -8.48
N GLU A 216 32.66 2.40 -9.41
CA GLU A 216 32.96 2.27 -10.84
C GLU A 216 33.52 3.58 -11.43
N LEU A 217 32.99 4.74 -11.00
CA LEU A 217 33.51 6.05 -11.39
C LEU A 217 34.98 6.23 -11.01
N ARG A 218 35.42 5.73 -9.85
CA ARG A 218 36.83 5.80 -9.41
C ARG A 218 37.80 4.98 -10.28
N LYS A 219 37.28 3.99 -11.02
CA LYS A 219 38.07 3.17 -11.97
C LYS A 219 38.12 3.78 -13.37
N LEU A 220 37.42 4.88 -13.61
CA LEU A 220 37.31 5.47 -14.94
C LEU A 220 38.67 6.05 -15.36
N GLU A 221 39.16 5.59 -16.50
CA GLU A 221 40.36 6.12 -17.14
C GLU A 221 40.00 7.39 -17.91
N HIS A 222 40.85 8.40 -17.83
CA HIS A 222 40.70 9.68 -18.55
C HIS A 222 39.32 10.36 -18.34
N PRO A 223 38.90 10.60 -17.11
CA PRO A 223 37.58 11.24 -16.81
C PRO A 223 37.50 12.67 -17.38
N GLU A 224 38.65 13.36 -17.59
CA GLU A 224 38.73 14.68 -18.19
C GLU A 224 38.22 14.72 -19.64
N GLN A 225 38.17 13.59 -20.33
CA GLN A 225 37.71 13.49 -21.71
C GLN A 225 36.18 13.34 -21.85
N ILE A 226 35.46 13.06 -20.77
CA ILE A 226 34.02 12.87 -20.84
C ILE A 226 33.31 14.21 -21.12
N ASP A 227 32.47 14.26 -22.11
CA ASP A 227 31.74 15.45 -22.54
C ASP A 227 30.32 15.51 -22.03
N PHE A 228 29.73 14.34 -21.72
CA PHE A 228 28.35 14.22 -21.27
C PHE A 228 28.16 12.97 -20.42
N VAL A 229 27.29 13.00 -19.42
CA VAL A 229 26.93 11.83 -18.60
C VAL A 229 25.43 11.60 -18.69
N TYR A 230 25.06 10.39 -19.07
CA TYR A 230 23.71 9.87 -18.93
C TYR A 230 23.69 8.74 -17.90
N ALA A 231 23.04 8.98 -16.76
CA ALA A 231 22.83 7.97 -15.75
C ALA A 231 21.39 7.43 -15.82
N HIS A 232 21.25 6.11 -15.68
CA HIS A 232 19.95 5.48 -15.76
C HIS A 232 19.03 5.77 -14.56
N ASN A 233 19.55 6.40 -13.48
CA ASN A 233 18.72 7.03 -12.44
C ASN A 233 19.40 8.27 -11.85
N ASP A 234 18.64 9.07 -11.12
CA ASP A 234 19.10 10.34 -10.54
C ASP A 234 20.16 10.13 -9.46
N MET A 235 20.07 9.06 -8.68
CA MET A 235 21.01 8.79 -7.60
C MET A 235 22.42 8.51 -8.14
N MET A 236 22.52 7.79 -9.27
CA MET A 236 23.80 7.57 -9.95
C MET A 236 24.27 8.86 -10.65
N ALA A 237 23.35 9.69 -11.18
CA ALA A 237 23.68 11.00 -11.72
C ALA A 237 24.29 11.94 -10.69
N ILE A 238 23.72 11.97 -9.48
CA ILE A 238 24.25 12.75 -8.34
C ILE A 238 25.64 12.24 -7.96
N ALA A 239 25.84 10.93 -7.87
CA ALA A 239 27.16 10.35 -7.61
C ALA A 239 28.20 10.74 -8.69
N ALA A 240 27.77 10.78 -9.95
CA ALA A 240 28.60 11.27 -11.04
C ALA A 240 28.96 12.74 -10.88
N ARG A 241 27.99 13.61 -10.51
CA ARG A 241 28.26 15.02 -10.23
C ARG A 241 29.31 15.20 -9.13
N GLU A 242 29.15 14.51 -8.01
CA GLU A 242 30.12 14.55 -6.91
C GLU A 242 31.54 14.15 -7.37
N TYR A 243 31.64 13.12 -8.18
CA TYR A 243 32.93 12.67 -8.73
C TYR A 243 33.54 13.69 -9.70
N PHE A 244 32.75 14.21 -10.63
CA PHE A 244 33.24 15.10 -11.69
C PHE A 244 33.49 16.54 -11.27
N MET A 245 32.98 17.00 -10.13
CA MET A 245 33.27 18.35 -9.58
C MET A 245 34.78 18.60 -9.45
N ALA A 246 35.57 17.59 -9.12
CA ALA A 246 37.02 17.69 -9.05
C ALA A 246 37.70 17.91 -10.42
N TRP A 247 37.03 17.60 -11.50
CA TRP A 247 37.55 17.66 -12.88
C TRP A 247 37.04 18.89 -13.65
N ASP A 248 36.01 19.58 -13.18
CA ASP A 248 35.42 20.74 -13.90
C ASP A 248 36.43 21.89 -14.10
N SER A 249 37.26 22.16 -13.09
CA SER A 249 38.33 23.16 -13.21
C SER A 249 39.40 22.79 -14.21
N ILE A 250 39.72 21.51 -14.39
CA ILE A 250 40.70 21.01 -15.37
C ILE A 250 40.17 21.15 -16.80
N ARG A 251 38.88 20.90 -16.99
CA ARG A 251 38.20 21.02 -18.27
C ARG A 251 37.89 22.44 -18.70
N GLY A 252 37.87 23.37 -17.75
CA GLY A 252 37.45 24.75 -17.99
C GLY A 252 35.96 24.93 -18.32
N ARG A 253 35.16 23.89 -18.10
CA ARG A 253 33.69 23.87 -18.30
C ARG A 253 33.02 22.88 -17.38
N GLU A 254 31.80 23.17 -17.00
CA GLU A 254 30.94 22.26 -16.26
C GLU A 254 30.47 21.10 -17.17
N LEU A 255 30.51 19.86 -16.64
CA LEU A 255 30.01 18.68 -17.30
C LEU A 255 28.49 18.60 -17.22
N ARG A 256 27.83 18.36 -18.36
CA ARG A 256 26.38 18.07 -18.33
C ARG A 256 26.13 16.65 -17.91
N ILE A 257 25.25 16.51 -16.91
CA ILE A 257 24.86 15.24 -16.32
C ILE A 257 23.35 15.18 -16.27
N ILE A 258 22.76 14.12 -16.79
CA ILE A 258 21.33 13.88 -16.73
C ILE A 258 21.02 12.54 -16.06
N GLY A 259 19.87 12.47 -15.42
CA GLY A 259 19.37 11.29 -14.74
C GLY A 259 17.98 10.87 -15.21
N VAL A 260 17.38 9.95 -14.50
CA VAL A 260 16.00 9.49 -14.63
C VAL A 260 15.46 9.26 -13.24
N ASP A 261 14.21 9.46 -13.00
CA ASP A 261 13.27 9.21 -11.92
C ASP A 261 12.50 10.48 -11.58
N ALA A 262 13.19 11.61 -11.37
CA ALA A 262 12.62 12.90 -10.98
C ALA A 262 11.70 12.79 -9.75
N VAL A 263 12.14 12.06 -8.71
CA VAL A 263 11.39 11.86 -7.46
C VAL A 263 11.75 12.95 -6.45
N ALA A 264 10.74 13.48 -5.75
CA ALA A 264 10.95 14.40 -4.64
C ALA A 264 11.71 13.70 -3.49
N GLY A 265 12.62 14.44 -2.86
CA GLY A 265 13.56 13.93 -1.85
C GLY A 265 14.91 13.50 -2.42
N ALA A 266 15.10 13.58 -3.74
CA ALA A 266 16.37 13.22 -4.39
C ALA A 266 16.56 13.93 -5.73
N GLY A 267 15.97 13.39 -6.82
CA GLY A 267 16.22 13.83 -8.18
C GLY A 267 15.69 15.23 -8.49
N LEU A 268 14.49 15.56 -8.04
CA LEU A 268 13.91 16.88 -8.27
C LEU A 268 14.73 18.00 -7.63
N GLU A 269 15.20 17.81 -6.41
CA GLU A 269 16.09 18.75 -5.71
C GLU A 269 17.42 18.89 -6.43
N ALA A 270 17.97 17.77 -6.93
CA ALA A 270 19.24 17.81 -7.66
C ALA A 270 19.13 18.52 -9.00
N VAL A 271 17.96 18.50 -9.66
CA VAL A 271 17.70 19.32 -10.87
C VAL A 271 17.46 20.78 -10.49
N GLU A 272 16.70 21.03 -9.42
CA GLU A 272 16.36 22.39 -8.97
C GLU A 272 17.58 23.16 -8.48
N ASP A 273 18.50 22.51 -7.75
CA ASP A 273 19.73 23.13 -7.26
C ASP A 273 20.90 23.10 -8.27
N GLY A 274 20.70 22.49 -9.44
CA GLY A 274 21.66 22.44 -10.54
C GLY A 274 22.74 21.38 -10.42
N ARG A 275 22.67 20.46 -9.43
CA ARG A 275 23.61 19.33 -9.34
C ARG A 275 23.52 18.42 -10.56
N ILE A 276 22.33 18.21 -11.12
CA ILE A 276 22.13 17.58 -12.41
C ILE A 276 21.36 18.51 -13.34
N ASN A 277 21.61 18.43 -14.63
CA ASN A 277 21.10 19.39 -15.59
C ASN A 277 19.66 19.12 -16.03
N ALA A 278 19.23 17.87 -15.98
CA ALA A 278 17.86 17.42 -16.22
C ALA A 278 17.65 16.02 -15.68
N SER A 279 16.40 15.68 -15.46
CA SER A 279 15.94 14.31 -15.20
C SER A 279 14.75 13.98 -16.10
N PHE A 280 14.36 12.72 -16.16
CA PHE A 280 13.18 12.27 -16.90
C PHE A 280 12.25 11.55 -15.92
N LEU A 281 11.03 12.05 -15.81
CA LEU A 281 10.05 11.54 -14.87
C LEU A 281 9.81 10.05 -15.10
N TYR A 282 10.03 9.26 -14.06
CA TYR A 282 9.66 7.84 -13.98
C TYR A 282 8.68 7.66 -12.82
N PRO A 283 7.35 7.73 -13.08
CA PRO A 283 6.36 7.65 -12.02
C PRO A 283 6.43 6.32 -11.29
N THR A 284 6.22 6.34 -9.98
CA THR A 284 6.21 5.13 -9.14
C THR A 284 5.11 4.15 -9.52
N GLY A 285 3.95 4.66 -9.93
CA GLY A 285 2.78 3.87 -10.31
C GLY A 285 2.10 3.12 -9.17
N GLY A 286 2.52 3.29 -7.91
CA GLY A 286 2.00 2.54 -6.76
C GLY A 286 0.49 2.66 -6.60
N GLU A 287 -0.05 3.87 -6.76
CA GLU A 287 -1.50 4.12 -6.78
C GLU A 287 -2.19 3.33 -7.90
N GLN A 288 -1.67 3.41 -9.12
CA GLN A 288 -2.26 2.74 -10.28
C GLN A 288 -2.22 1.22 -10.16
N VAL A 289 -1.17 0.66 -9.57
CA VAL A 289 -1.04 -0.78 -9.31
C VAL A 289 -2.14 -1.26 -8.36
N ILE A 290 -2.38 -0.55 -7.25
CA ILE A 290 -3.43 -0.91 -6.30
C ILE A 290 -4.83 -0.74 -6.91
N ARG A 291 -5.09 0.34 -7.65
CA ARG A 291 -6.36 0.51 -8.38
C ARG A 291 -6.61 -0.63 -9.37
N THR A 292 -5.56 -1.06 -10.06
CA THR A 292 -5.65 -2.19 -10.98
C THR A 292 -5.96 -3.49 -10.23
N ALA A 293 -5.31 -3.74 -9.08
CA ALA A 293 -5.59 -4.88 -8.24
C ALA A 293 -7.04 -4.87 -7.73
N MET A 294 -7.55 -3.72 -7.32
CA MET A 294 -8.94 -3.58 -6.86
C MET A 294 -9.95 -3.82 -7.97
N ARG A 295 -9.72 -3.33 -9.17
CA ARG A 295 -10.58 -3.63 -10.34
C ARG A 295 -10.61 -5.13 -10.63
N ILE A 296 -9.48 -5.80 -10.54
CA ILE A 296 -9.40 -7.27 -10.70
C ILE A 296 -10.22 -7.98 -9.62
N ILE A 297 -10.09 -7.58 -8.34
CA ILE A 297 -10.86 -8.14 -7.22
C ILE A 297 -12.36 -7.94 -7.42
N GLN A 298 -12.77 -6.81 -7.99
CA GLN A 298 -14.17 -6.48 -8.31
C GLN A 298 -14.69 -7.20 -9.56
N GLY A 299 -13.84 -7.96 -10.25
CA GLY A 299 -14.19 -8.67 -11.49
C GLY A 299 -14.27 -7.76 -12.71
N GLU A 300 -13.72 -6.57 -12.66
CA GLU A 300 -13.67 -5.64 -13.77
C GLU A 300 -12.54 -5.98 -14.75
N PRO A 301 -12.72 -5.76 -16.05
CA PRO A 301 -11.65 -5.93 -17.01
C PRO A 301 -10.54 -4.89 -16.82
N VAL A 302 -9.29 -5.32 -17.00
CA VAL A 302 -8.12 -4.47 -16.96
C VAL A 302 -7.30 -4.61 -18.24
N ASP A 303 -6.65 -3.52 -18.63
CA ASP A 303 -5.78 -3.53 -19.80
C ASP A 303 -4.53 -4.37 -19.54
N LYS A 304 -4.04 -5.03 -20.59
CA LYS A 304 -2.79 -5.81 -20.55
C LYS A 304 -1.58 -4.95 -20.22
N PHE A 305 -1.57 -3.70 -20.70
CA PHE A 305 -0.55 -2.70 -20.43
C PHE A 305 -1.18 -1.38 -19.99
N ILE A 306 -0.80 -0.91 -18.84
CA ILE A 306 -1.21 0.37 -18.26
C ILE A 306 0.01 1.29 -18.24
N PRO A 307 0.13 2.19 -19.23
CA PRO A 307 1.31 3.04 -19.37
C PRO A 307 1.31 4.17 -18.33
N LEU A 308 2.43 4.35 -17.66
CA LEU A 308 2.72 5.54 -16.88
C LEU A 308 3.42 6.57 -17.76
N ARG A 309 2.94 7.82 -17.74
CA ARG A 309 3.46 8.87 -18.61
C ARG A 309 4.77 9.42 -18.08
N THR A 310 5.74 9.61 -18.97
CA THR A 310 7.02 10.27 -18.71
C THR A 310 7.04 11.69 -19.29
N ALA A 311 7.94 12.53 -18.75
CA ALA A 311 8.23 13.86 -19.27
C ALA A 311 9.67 14.26 -18.90
N PRO A 312 10.36 15.08 -19.71
CA PRO A 312 11.61 15.70 -19.30
C PRO A 312 11.36 16.71 -18.18
N VAL A 313 12.30 16.78 -17.23
CA VAL A 313 12.26 17.67 -16.07
C VAL A 313 13.55 18.49 -16.07
N ASP A 314 13.41 19.76 -16.38
CA ASP A 314 14.45 20.79 -16.27
C ASP A 314 14.35 21.54 -14.93
N HIS A 315 15.24 22.51 -14.70
CA HIS A 315 15.25 23.31 -13.49
C HIS A 315 13.88 23.99 -13.17
N GLN A 316 13.21 24.53 -14.19
CA GLN A 316 11.93 25.22 -13.99
C GLN A 316 10.79 24.25 -13.66
N SER A 317 10.76 23.13 -14.36
CA SER A 317 9.79 22.05 -14.13
C SER A 317 10.01 21.41 -12.76
N ALA A 318 11.27 21.17 -12.36
CA ALA A 318 11.63 20.60 -11.06
C ALA A 318 11.11 21.47 -9.91
N ARG A 319 11.33 22.77 -9.96
CA ARG A 319 10.83 23.72 -8.97
C ARG A 319 9.30 23.67 -8.84
N THR A 320 8.60 23.61 -9.97
CA THR A 320 7.13 23.51 -9.98
C THR A 320 6.65 22.21 -9.36
N LEU A 321 7.28 21.08 -9.71
CA LEU A 321 6.94 19.77 -9.18
C LEU A 321 7.23 19.68 -7.68
N LEU A 322 8.34 20.25 -7.19
CA LEU A 322 8.66 20.33 -5.76
C LEU A 322 7.61 21.11 -4.97
N LEU A 323 7.16 22.26 -5.49
CA LEU A 323 6.09 23.01 -4.85
C LEU A 323 4.77 22.23 -4.79
N GLN A 324 4.45 21.48 -5.85
CA GLN A 324 3.28 20.59 -5.87
C GLN A 324 3.43 19.43 -4.88
N ALA A 325 4.60 18.80 -4.82
CA ALA A 325 4.89 17.72 -3.89
C ALA A 325 4.76 18.17 -2.42
N ASP A 326 5.30 19.36 -2.07
CA ASP A 326 5.17 19.95 -0.74
C ASP A 326 3.70 20.22 -0.38
N GLN A 327 2.92 20.77 -1.31
CA GLN A 327 1.49 21.01 -1.10
C GLN A 327 0.73 19.70 -0.90
N LEU A 328 0.99 18.70 -1.73
CA LEU A 328 0.36 17.37 -1.59
C LEU A 328 0.70 16.72 -0.25
N GLN A 329 1.95 16.81 0.19
CA GLN A 329 2.37 16.30 1.50
C GLN A 329 1.62 17.01 2.65
N LYS A 330 1.47 18.31 2.59
CA LYS A 330 0.69 19.09 3.57
C LYS A 330 -0.79 18.68 3.58
N TYR A 331 -1.39 18.46 2.40
CA TYR A 331 -2.77 17.96 2.33
C TYR A 331 -2.91 16.56 2.90
N ARG A 332 -1.98 15.64 2.58
CA ARG A 332 -1.96 14.28 3.14
C ARG A 332 -1.90 14.31 4.67
N GLN A 333 -0.99 15.09 5.25
CA GLN A 333 -0.90 15.24 6.72
C GLN A 333 -2.20 15.78 7.34
N ARG A 334 -2.87 16.73 6.68
CA ARG A 334 -4.16 17.24 7.15
C ARG A 334 -5.24 16.18 7.10
N ILE A 335 -5.31 15.40 6.04
CA ILE A 335 -6.28 14.30 5.87
C ILE A 335 -6.05 13.25 6.95
N GLU A 336 -4.81 12.82 7.20
CA GLU A 336 -4.47 11.87 8.26
C GLU A 336 -4.87 12.38 9.65
N ALA A 337 -4.58 13.65 9.94
CA ALA A 337 -4.99 14.27 11.20
C ALA A 337 -6.52 14.35 11.34
N GLN A 338 -7.25 14.59 10.25
CA GLN A 338 -8.71 14.59 10.26
C GLN A 338 -9.28 13.18 10.45
N ARG A 339 -8.73 12.16 9.76
CA ARG A 339 -9.10 10.75 9.95
C ARG A 339 -8.90 10.32 11.41
N SER A 340 -7.73 10.59 11.98
CA SER A 340 -7.46 10.28 13.40
C SER A 340 -8.44 10.95 14.36
N ARG A 341 -8.90 12.18 14.06
CA ARG A 341 -9.94 12.85 14.85
C ARG A 341 -11.30 12.18 14.70
N ILE A 342 -11.67 11.77 13.48
CA ILE A 342 -12.92 11.07 13.19
C ILE A 342 -12.94 9.73 13.92
N ASP A 343 -11.86 8.97 13.85
CA ASP A 343 -11.71 7.68 14.53
C ASP A 343 -11.85 7.85 16.04
N GLY A 344 -11.16 8.83 16.64
CA GLY A 344 -11.28 9.14 18.06
C GLY A 344 -12.67 9.63 18.49
N LEU A 345 -13.40 10.33 17.63
CA LEU A 345 -14.81 10.71 17.88
C LEU A 345 -15.74 9.50 17.75
N SER A 346 -15.50 8.64 16.78
CA SER A 346 -16.23 7.39 16.58
C SER A 346 -16.09 6.47 17.80
N ASP A 347 -14.89 6.27 18.29
CA ASP A 347 -14.62 5.46 19.49
C ASP A 347 -15.33 6.02 20.73
N ARG A 348 -15.28 7.34 20.92
CA ARG A 348 -16.03 8.02 22.01
C ARG A 348 -17.53 7.84 21.86
N PHE A 349 -18.05 7.96 20.64
CA PHE A 349 -19.46 7.76 20.36
C PHE A 349 -19.91 6.33 20.68
N TYR A 350 -19.13 5.33 20.24
CA TYR A 350 -19.40 3.91 20.56
C TYR A 350 -19.33 3.65 22.06
N PHE A 351 -18.34 4.20 22.76
CA PHE A 351 -18.23 4.09 24.20
C PHE A 351 -19.45 4.70 24.92
N LEU A 352 -19.85 5.92 24.56
CA LEU A 352 -21.02 6.58 25.14
C LEU A 352 -22.31 5.81 24.85
N ARG A 353 -22.50 5.34 23.62
CA ARG A 353 -23.69 4.54 23.24
C ARG A 353 -23.78 3.26 24.05
N ASN A 354 -22.66 2.54 24.17
CA ASN A 354 -22.63 1.29 24.95
C ASN A 354 -22.85 1.56 26.45
N SER A 355 -22.25 2.62 26.99
CA SER A 355 -22.46 3.03 28.41
C SER A 355 -23.91 3.40 28.69
N LEU A 356 -24.56 4.17 27.80
CA LEU A 356 -25.99 4.48 27.90
C LEU A 356 -26.87 3.22 27.82
N GLY A 357 -26.48 2.26 26.96
CA GLY A 357 -27.17 0.97 26.89
C GLY A 357 -27.12 0.19 28.22
N VAL A 358 -25.95 0.12 28.85
CA VAL A 358 -25.76 -0.54 30.14
C VAL A 358 -26.55 0.18 31.24
N ILE A 359 -26.51 1.52 31.31
CA ILE A 359 -27.25 2.32 32.28
C ILE A 359 -28.76 2.10 32.10
N SER A 360 -29.25 2.07 30.85
CA SER A 360 -30.68 1.82 30.57
C SER A 360 -31.10 0.43 31.05
N LEU A 361 -30.29 -0.60 30.85
CA LEU A 361 -30.55 -1.95 31.34
C LEU A 361 -30.61 -2.01 32.89
N LEU A 362 -29.65 -1.34 33.56
CA LEU A 362 -29.65 -1.25 35.03
C LEU A 362 -30.89 -0.52 35.57
N MET A 363 -31.34 0.55 34.91
CA MET A 363 -32.55 1.25 35.28
C MET A 363 -33.81 0.37 35.11
N ILE A 364 -33.91 -0.36 34.00
CA ILE A 364 -35.03 -1.31 33.79
C ILE A 364 -35.03 -2.38 34.88
N GLY A 365 -33.85 -2.95 35.20
CA GLY A 365 -33.67 -3.92 36.28
C GLY A 365 -34.10 -3.36 37.65
N PHE A 366 -33.69 -2.13 37.95
CA PHE A 366 -34.09 -1.44 39.20
C PHE A 366 -35.58 -1.20 39.29
N ILE A 367 -36.23 -0.77 38.20
CA ILE A 367 -37.70 -0.58 38.14
C ILE A 367 -38.41 -1.93 38.36
N ALA A 368 -37.95 -3.00 37.71
CA ALA A 368 -38.51 -4.34 37.86
C ALA A 368 -38.41 -4.86 39.31
N LEU A 369 -37.26 -4.66 39.95
CA LEU A 369 -37.02 -5.00 41.36
C LEU A 369 -37.91 -4.17 42.29
N SER A 370 -38.09 -2.88 42.03
CA SER A 370 -38.94 -2.00 42.81
C SER A 370 -40.40 -2.42 42.72
N ILE A 371 -40.89 -2.76 41.52
CA ILE A 371 -42.25 -3.29 41.32
C ILE A 371 -42.42 -4.62 42.04
N TYR A 372 -41.44 -5.52 41.98
CA TYR A 372 -41.45 -6.79 42.67
C TYR A 372 -41.47 -6.61 44.19
N ALA A 373 -40.65 -5.74 44.75
CA ALA A 373 -40.63 -5.43 46.19
C ALA A 373 -41.93 -4.82 46.64
N PHE A 374 -42.56 -3.94 45.85
CA PHE A 374 -43.88 -3.39 46.14
C PHE A 374 -44.96 -4.48 46.14
N TYR A 375 -44.97 -5.39 45.21
CA TYR A 375 -45.86 -6.53 45.11
C TYR A 375 -45.76 -7.44 46.35
N ILE A 376 -44.54 -7.82 46.75
CA ILE A 376 -44.28 -8.64 47.94
C ILE A 376 -44.74 -7.93 49.20
N ASN A 377 -44.43 -6.64 49.35
CA ASN A 377 -44.84 -5.86 50.52
C ASN A 377 -46.40 -5.74 50.65
N ARG A 378 -47.08 -5.58 49.51
CA ARG A 378 -48.57 -5.57 49.47
C ARG A 378 -49.15 -6.94 49.90
N LYS A 379 -48.54 -8.05 49.43
CA LYS A 379 -48.93 -9.40 49.76
C LYS A 379 -48.72 -9.71 51.25
N MET A 380 -47.60 -9.31 51.81
CA MET A 380 -47.30 -9.44 53.24
C MET A 380 -48.26 -8.65 54.10
N ARG A 381 -48.62 -7.41 53.74
CA ARG A 381 -49.63 -6.60 54.44
C ARG A 381 -50.99 -7.26 54.41
N GLN A 382 -51.39 -7.88 53.30
CA GLN A 382 -52.66 -8.63 53.21
C GLN A 382 -52.65 -9.88 54.11
N ALA A 383 -51.53 -10.65 54.13
CA ALA A 383 -51.38 -11.82 54.98
C ALA A 383 -51.41 -11.46 56.49
N ASN A 384 -50.70 -10.37 56.86
CA ASN A 384 -50.71 -9.87 58.23
C ASN A 384 -52.12 -9.39 58.69
N ARG A 385 -52.90 -8.71 57.84
CA ARG A 385 -54.28 -8.32 58.14
C ARG A 385 -55.19 -9.53 58.34
N LYS A 386 -55.03 -10.63 57.56
CA LYS A 386 -55.73 -11.88 57.75
C LYS A 386 -55.35 -12.57 59.04
N LEU A 387 -54.09 -12.58 59.44
CA LEU A 387 -53.57 -13.16 60.69
C LEU A 387 -54.15 -12.39 61.90
N ILE A 388 -54.20 -11.06 61.84
CA ILE A 388 -54.78 -10.22 62.90
C ILE A 388 -56.31 -10.47 63.05
N SER A 389 -57.04 -10.66 61.94
CA SER A 389 -58.47 -10.96 62.00
C SER A 389 -58.74 -12.38 62.57
N LEU A 390 -57.90 -13.37 62.28
CA LEU A 390 -58.02 -14.74 62.80
C LEU A 390 -57.65 -14.86 64.31
N ASN A 391 -56.85 -13.96 64.89
CA ASN A 391 -56.50 -13.93 66.31
C ASN A 391 -57.41 -13.06 67.11
N ALA A 392 -58.42 -12.43 66.51
CA ALA A 392 -59.42 -11.60 67.18
C ALA A 392 -60.79 -12.27 67.28
N GLU A 393 -60.97 -13.45 66.70
CA GLU A 393 -62.04 -14.42 66.94
C GLU A 393 -61.62 -15.42 67.98
#